data_dd4db27b729b832629499f0a1a992cb4
#
_entry.id   dd4db27b729b832629499f0a1a992cb4
#
_cell.length_a   1.000
_cell.length_b   1.000
_cell.length_c   1.000
_cell.angle_alpha   90.00
_cell.angle_beta   90.00
_cell.angle_gamma   90.00
#
_symmetry.space_group_name_H-M   'P 1'
#
loop_
_entity.id
_entity.type
_entity.pdbx_description
1 polymer ?
#
loop_
_entity_poly.entity_id
_entity_poly.type
_entity_poly.pdbx_seq_one_letter_code
_entity_poly.pdbx_strand_id
1 'polypeptide(L)'
;MVASANNSNSVPQTVYSMIGSNSVGPITWDDATWILTSSFIIFTMQSGFGLLEAGYISSKNEVNIMVKNVVDVVFGGLSYWMFGFGLSFGDGEYSNPFCGIGYFFVDAPEEMMGILFSTFVFQMSFATTATTIVSGAMAERTKLSAYIIFSFFNTLIYCIPSHWEWASNGFLRTLGMVDVAGAGAVHLVGGVSALVATLILKPRLGRYDNGIKPPPLGNPVSALIGMFMLWWGWLAFNCGSTFGISGGKWKLAAKSAVVTLNGSIGGGAMGILISCIRFKGKYDISYIVNSVLGSLVSITGACAVIHPWEALIVGAIGGALAILSCHILDRLRIDDPVGASSVHGACGVWGLLAVGLFASNDSLENTTMGRSGVFHGGGFYLLGIQLLAVVVITVWSSVLSLVILLILKFTVGLRMSVENELMGADYSEHMIGHDTVVTQMLKDYVNESRETRRETPLSVISGKAGEDNTKNNEKNNIKEQNSRVTIRRGSCISRLSYQISRNLLLKHEKVTPINNNEGGIPGQTDEIN
;
A
#
# COMPACT_ATOMS: atom_id res chain seq x y z
N MET A 1 -32.51 -57.01 13.67
CA MET A 1 -31.97 -56.26 12.55
C MET A 1 -31.69 -54.87 13.06
N VAL A 2 -30.47 -54.58 13.43
CA VAL A 2 -30.04 -53.23 13.87
C VAL A 2 -29.34 -52.62 12.69
N ALA A 3 -29.95 -51.59 12.10
CA ALA A 3 -29.37 -50.81 11.05
C ALA A 3 -28.19 -50.01 11.61
N SER A 4 -26.97 -50.30 11.18
CA SER A 4 -25.78 -49.47 11.44
C SER A 4 -25.93 -48.17 10.66
N ALA A 5 -26.22 -47.08 11.38
CA ALA A 5 -26.07 -45.75 10.85
C ALA A 5 -24.55 -45.47 10.65
N ASN A 6 -24.09 -45.56 9.43
CA ASN A 6 -22.79 -45.00 9.04
C ASN A 6 -22.89 -43.47 9.08
N ASN A 7 -22.63 -42.89 10.24
CA ASN A 7 -22.30 -41.48 10.36
C ASN A 7 -20.86 -41.25 9.93
N SER A 8 -20.60 -41.23 8.63
CA SER A 8 -19.40 -40.60 8.11
C SER A 8 -19.63 -39.08 8.14
N ASN A 9 -19.33 -38.44 9.28
CA ASN A 9 -19.09 -37.00 9.33
C ASN A 9 -17.79 -36.71 8.58
N SER A 10 -17.78 -36.91 7.26
CA SER A 10 -16.70 -36.41 6.41
C SER A 10 -16.87 -34.90 6.36
N VAL A 11 -15.92 -34.17 6.94
CA VAL A 11 -15.73 -32.73 6.69
C VAL A 11 -15.85 -32.50 5.18
N PRO A 12 -16.66 -31.58 4.72
CA PRO A 12 -16.87 -31.38 3.30
C PRO A 12 -15.55 -31.22 2.57
N GLN A 13 -15.35 -31.97 1.51
CA GLN A 13 -14.13 -31.99 0.70
C GLN A 13 -13.76 -30.59 0.15
N THR A 14 -14.71 -29.70 0.09
CA THR A 14 -14.66 -28.29 -0.29
C THR A 14 -13.80 -27.42 0.65
N VAL A 15 -13.80 -27.65 1.95
CA VAL A 15 -12.95 -26.88 2.89
C VAL A 15 -11.45 -27.16 2.65
N TYR A 16 -11.12 -28.34 2.16
CA TYR A 16 -9.74 -28.70 1.79
C TYR A 16 -9.29 -28.08 0.45
N SER A 17 -10.22 -27.79 -0.43
CA SER A 17 -9.93 -27.16 -1.72
C SER A 17 -9.86 -25.64 -1.67
N MET A 18 -10.32 -25.03 -0.57
CA MET A 18 -10.33 -23.57 -0.39
C MET A 18 -8.95 -22.92 -0.50
N ILE A 19 -7.89 -23.65 -0.25
CA ILE A 19 -6.58 -23.07 0.07
C ILE A 19 -5.57 -23.30 -1.03
N GLY A 20 -6.01 -23.38 -2.27
CA GLY A 20 -5.06 -23.37 -3.37
C GLY A 20 -3.92 -24.38 -3.33
N SER A 21 -3.77 -25.18 -2.28
CA SER A 21 -2.85 -26.29 -2.27
C SER A 21 -3.54 -27.50 -2.91
N ASN A 22 -3.00 -27.99 -4.01
CA ASN A 22 -3.31 -29.34 -4.50
C ASN A 22 -2.73 -30.42 -3.57
N SER A 23 -2.43 -30.02 -2.31
CA SER A 23 -1.88 -30.92 -1.31
C SER A 23 -2.89 -32.00 -0.94
N VAL A 24 -2.41 -33.21 -0.91
CA VAL A 24 -3.16 -34.48 -0.78
C VAL A 24 -3.70 -34.69 0.63
N GLY A 25 -4.01 -33.66 1.41
CA GLY A 25 -4.49 -33.85 2.78
C GLY A 25 -5.11 -32.63 3.42
N PRO A 26 -5.90 -32.82 4.49
CA PRO A 26 -6.49 -31.75 5.26
C PRO A 26 -5.42 -30.91 5.96
N ILE A 27 -5.72 -29.62 6.25
CA ILE A 27 -4.91 -28.81 7.14
C ILE A 27 -4.85 -29.50 8.50
N THR A 28 -3.62 -29.76 8.95
CA THR A 28 -3.35 -30.33 10.27
C THR A 28 -3.24 -29.25 11.34
N TRP A 29 -3.19 -29.64 12.61
CA TRP A 29 -2.93 -28.70 13.71
C TRP A 29 -1.53 -28.05 13.60
N ASP A 30 -0.53 -28.75 13.05
CA ASP A 30 0.78 -28.20 12.73
C ASP A 30 0.68 -27.11 11.66
N ASP A 31 -0.11 -27.36 10.61
CA ASP A 31 -0.35 -26.38 9.54
C ASP A 31 -1.09 -25.16 10.10
N ALA A 32 -2.12 -25.36 10.94
CA ALA A 32 -2.84 -24.25 11.58
C ALA A 32 -1.92 -23.40 12.48
N THR A 33 -1.00 -24.06 13.21
CA THR A 33 0.00 -23.35 14.03
C THR A 33 0.92 -22.48 13.15
N TRP A 34 1.39 -23.01 12.02
CA TRP A 34 2.20 -22.26 11.06
C TRP A 34 1.44 -21.08 10.47
N ILE A 35 0.19 -21.29 10.05
CA ILE A 35 -0.68 -20.28 9.46
C ILE A 35 -0.93 -19.15 10.47
N LEU A 36 -1.30 -19.46 11.72
CA LEU A 36 -1.56 -18.46 12.76
C LEU A 36 -0.28 -17.70 13.14
N THR A 37 0.85 -18.40 13.32
CA THR A 37 2.13 -17.74 13.62
C THR A 37 2.52 -16.79 12.51
N SER A 38 2.41 -17.22 11.26
CA SER A 38 2.65 -16.37 10.09
C SER A 38 1.70 -15.16 10.07
N SER A 39 0.41 -15.37 10.35
CA SER A 39 -0.58 -14.30 10.40
C SER A 39 -0.24 -13.22 11.44
N PHE A 40 0.21 -13.63 12.63
CA PHE A 40 0.62 -12.69 13.69
C PHE A 40 1.84 -11.86 13.28
N ILE A 41 2.81 -12.47 12.60
CA ILE A 41 3.98 -11.76 12.07
C ILE A 41 3.55 -10.81 10.93
N ILE A 42 2.67 -11.24 10.02
CA ILE A 42 2.14 -10.38 8.94
C ILE A 42 1.38 -9.20 9.54
N PHE A 43 0.64 -9.40 10.62
CA PHE A 43 -0.07 -8.32 11.30
C PHE A 43 0.87 -7.19 11.77
N THR A 44 2.13 -7.48 12.10
CA THR A 44 3.13 -6.46 12.43
C THR A 44 3.47 -5.57 11.22
N MET A 45 3.17 -5.99 9.98
CA MET A 45 3.37 -5.17 8.79
C MET A 45 2.48 -3.92 8.78
N GLN A 46 1.34 -3.92 9.48
CA GLN A 46 0.51 -2.72 9.63
C GLN A 46 1.28 -1.60 10.34
N SER A 47 2.02 -1.94 11.40
CA SER A 47 2.94 -0.98 12.06
C SER A 47 4.09 -0.60 11.13
N GLY A 48 4.57 -1.52 10.30
CA GLY A 48 5.61 -1.27 9.31
C GLY A 48 5.15 -0.27 8.25
N PHE A 49 3.95 -0.43 7.70
CA PHE A 49 3.35 0.54 6.76
C PHE A 49 3.17 1.91 7.42
N GLY A 50 2.57 1.95 8.61
CA GLY A 50 2.37 3.22 9.33
C GLY A 50 3.68 3.97 9.56
N LEU A 51 4.74 3.31 10.02
CA LEU A 51 6.06 3.92 10.25
C LEU A 51 6.73 4.34 8.95
N LEU A 52 6.65 3.51 7.90
CA LEU A 52 7.18 3.84 6.58
C LEU A 52 6.52 5.10 6.05
N GLU A 53 5.20 5.13 6.02
CA GLU A 53 4.39 6.23 5.49
C GLU A 53 4.60 7.51 6.30
N ALA A 54 4.59 7.42 7.64
CA ALA A 54 4.90 8.55 8.52
C ALA A 54 6.30 9.12 8.26
N GLY A 55 7.26 8.24 7.94
CA GLY A 55 8.60 8.66 7.58
C GLY A 55 8.72 9.41 6.25
N TYR A 56 7.81 9.17 5.31
CA TYR A 56 7.83 9.80 3.99
C TYR A 56 7.10 11.15 3.94
N ILE A 57 6.08 11.34 4.78
CA ILE A 57 5.23 12.52 4.76
C ILE A 57 5.73 13.63 5.71
N SER A 58 5.10 14.79 5.64
CA SER A 58 5.42 15.90 6.54
C SER A 58 4.93 15.63 7.96
N SER A 59 5.70 16.09 8.97
CA SER A 59 5.45 15.86 10.40
C SER A 59 4.06 16.27 10.88
N LYS A 60 3.41 17.22 10.21
CA LYS A 60 2.05 17.67 10.53
C LYS A 60 0.94 16.69 10.12
N ASN A 61 1.28 15.52 9.57
CA ASN A 61 0.36 14.49 9.08
C ASN A 61 0.72 13.07 9.57
N GLU A 62 1.76 12.94 10.42
CA GLU A 62 2.28 11.63 10.86
C GLU A 62 1.24 10.84 11.66
N VAL A 63 0.50 11.49 12.55
CA VAL A 63 -0.53 10.83 13.35
C VAL A 63 -1.71 10.43 12.47
N ASN A 64 -2.13 11.30 11.55
CA ASN A 64 -3.24 11.01 10.64
C ASN A 64 -2.97 9.78 9.78
N ILE A 65 -1.74 9.60 9.28
CA ILE A 65 -1.42 8.42 8.47
C ILE A 65 -1.39 7.15 9.32
N MET A 66 -0.90 7.22 10.56
CA MET A 66 -0.97 6.08 11.49
C MET A 66 -2.42 5.70 11.79
N VAL A 67 -3.32 6.67 11.98
CA VAL A 67 -4.75 6.42 12.16
C VAL A 67 -5.39 5.80 10.93
N LYS A 68 -4.98 6.18 9.70
CA LYS A 68 -5.44 5.51 8.48
C LYS A 68 -5.07 4.03 8.45
N ASN A 69 -3.87 3.67 8.90
CA ASN A 69 -3.47 2.27 9.02
C ASN A 69 -4.31 1.52 10.08
N VAL A 70 -4.71 2.16 11.18
CA VAL A 70 -5.67 1.59 12.14
C VAL A 70 -7.05 1.40 11.49
N VAL A 71 -7.50 2.36 10.70
CA VAL A 71 -8.78 2.30 9.95
C VAL A 71 -8.80 1.09 9.01
N ASP A 72 -7.69 0.78 8.34
CA ASP A 72 -7.60 -0.37 7.44
C ASP A 72 -7.78 -1.70 8.16
N VAL A 73 -7.24 -1.83 9.36
CA VAL A 73 -7.46 -3.01 10.19
C VAL A 73 -8.91 -3.08 10.68
N VAL A 74 -9.47 -1.96 11.16
CA VAL A 74 -10.80 -1.93 11.77
C VAL A 74 -11.90 -2.06 10.71
N PHE A 75 -11.92 -1.18 9.73
CA PHE A 75 -13.00 -1.13 8.73
C PHE A 75 -12.76 -2.09 7.57
N GLY A 76 -11.52 -2.27 7.13
CA GLY A 76 -11.16 -3.30 6.18
C GLY A 76 -11.36 -4.70 6.76
N GLY A 77 -10.93 -4.94 8.01
CA GLY A 77 -11.16 -6.19 8.72
C GLY A 77 -12.64 -6.49 8.93
N LEU A 78 -13.45 -5.48 9.31
CA LEU A 78 -14.89 -5.60 9.43
C LEU A 78 -15.55 -6.00 8.09
N SER A 79 -15.18 -5.31 7.02
CA SER A 79 -15.64 -5.62 5.66
C SER A 79 -15.28 -7.04 5.24
N TYR A 80 -14.05 -7.47 5.57
CA TYR A 80 -13.57 -8.80 5.23
C TYR A 80 -14.29 -9.89 6.02
N TRP A 81 -14.55 -9.67 7.32
CA TRP A 81 -15.32 -10.59 8.15
C TRP A 81 -16.78 -10.71 7.69
N MET A 82 -17.42 -9.57 7.36
CA MET A 82 -18.82 -9.56 6.95
C MET A 82 -19.04 -10.20 5.59
N PHE A 83 -18.20 -9.86 4.62
CA PHE A 83 -18.43 -10.19 3.21
C PHE A 83 -17.20 -10.76 2.50
N GLY A 84 -16.03 -10.25 2.83
CA GLY A 84 -14.82 -10.45 2.03
C GLY A 84 -14.36 -11.88 1.97
N PHE A 85 -14.33 -12.58 3.11
CA PHE A 85 -13.93 -13.99 3.14
C PHE A 85 -14.86 -14.86 2.30
N GLY A 86 -16.17 -14.62 2.39
CA GLY A 86 -17.16 -15.32 1.59
C GLY A 86 -17.02 -15.06 0.09
N LEU A 87 -16.75 -13.81 -0.30
CA LEU A 87 -16.51 -13.45 -1.71
C LEU A 87 -15.22 -14.05 -2.26
N SER A 88 -14.19 -14.19 -1.41
CA SER A 88 -12.89 -14.77 -1.80
C SER A 88 -12.91 -16.29 -1.83
N PHE A 89 -13.48 -16.93 -0.80
CA PHE A 89 -13.33 -18.37 -0.55
C PHE A 89 -14.63 -19.11 -0.29
N GLY A 90 -15.79 -18.45 -0.47
CA GLY A 90 -17.07 -19.12 -0.36
C GLY A 90 -17.22 -20.25 -1.38
N ASP A 91 -17.77 -21.38 -0.95
CA ASP A 91 -17.94 -22.60 -1.72
C ASP A 91 -19.38 -23.10 -1.75
N GLY A 92 -20.34 -22.25 -1.40
CA GLY A 92 -21.76 -22.55 -1.45
C GLY A 92 -22.28 -22.75 -2.87
N GLU A 93 -23.52 -23.18 -3.00
CA GLU A 93 -24.17 -23.55 -4.26
C GLU A 93 -24.09 -22.48 -5.35
N TYR A 94 -24.06 -21.21 -4.99
CA TYR A 94 -24.01 -20.09 -5.96
C TYR A 94 -22.59 -19.60 -6.26
N SER A 95 -21.56 -20.23 -5.68
CA SER A 95 -20.17 -19.92 -5.99
C SER A 95 -19.86 -20.25 -7.44
N ASN A 96 -19.10 -19.38 -8.10
CA ASN A 96 -18.83 -19.48 -9.53
C ASN A 96 -17.39 -19.01 -9.82
N PRO A 97 -16.88 -19.15 -11.06
CA PRO A 97 -15.51 -18.76 -11.38
C PRO A 97 -15.16 -17.28 -11.17
N PHE A 98 -16.17 -16.43 -10.98
CA PHE A 98 -16.00 -14.99 -10.76
C PHE A 98 -15.92 -14.62 -9.27
N CYS A 99 -16.76 -15.21 -8.40
CA CYS A 99 -16.76 -14.93 -6.99
C CYS A 99 -17.24 -16.12 -6.14
N GLY A 100 -16.77 -16.18 -4.90
CA GLY A 100 -17.28 -17.07 -3.87
C GLY A 100 -18.58 -16.57 -3.27
N ILE A 101 -19.43 -17.49 -2.83
CA ILE A 101 -20.66 -17.23 -2.08
C ILE A 101 -20.72 -18.23 -0.93
N GLY A 102 -20.76 -17.72 0.32
CA GLY A 102 -20.78 -18.55 1.53
C GLY A 102 -19.84 -17.95 2.59
N TYR A 103 -19.88 -18.49 3.80
CA TYR A 103 -19.06 -18.02 4.94
C TYR A 103 -19.12 -16.51 5.21
N PHE A 104 -20.24 -15.87 4.90
CA PHE A 104 -20.48 -14.47 5.28
C PHE A 104 -20.65 -14.37 6.80
N PHE A 105 -20.17 -13.27 7.40
CA PHE A 105 -20.14 -13.10 8.84
C PHE A 105 -19.47 -14.30 9.53
N VAL A 106 -18.21 -14.52 9.16
CA VAL A 106 -17.41 -15.72 9.44
C VAL A 106 -17.65 -16.25 10.86
N ASP A 107 -18.20 -17.46 10.90
CA ASP A 107 -18.37 -18.27 12.10
C ASP A 107 -18.21 -19.76 11.72
N ALA A 108 -17.88 -20.62 12.68
CA ALA A 108 -17.62 -22.02 12.42
C ALA A 108 -18.12 -22.93 13.54
N PRO A 109 -18.71 -24.11 13.20
CA PRO A 109 -18.93 -25.15 14.17
C PRO A 109 -17.58 -25.70 14.69
N GLU A 110 -17.59 -26.35 15.85
CA GLU A 110 -16.38 -26.80 16.56
C GLU A 110 -15.45 -27.62 15.68
N GLU A 111 -16.00 -28.48 14.83
CA GLU A 111 -15.23 -29.38 13.95
C GLU A 111 -14.45 -28.63 12.86
N MET A 112 -14.87 -27.43 12.50
CA MET A 112 -14.25 -26.62 11.46
C MET A 112 -13.42 -25.43 11.99
N MET A 113 -13.55 -25.10 13.28
CA MET A 113 -12.93 -23.91 13.88
C MET A 113 -11.45 -23.78 13.54
N GLY A 114 -10.67 -24.86 13.74
CA GLY A 114 -9.23 -24.82 13.54
C GLY A 114 -8.82 -24.42 12.12
N ILE A 115 -9.48 -25.01 11.14
CA ILE A 115 -9.19 -24.78 9.70
C ILE A 115 -9.73 -23.42 9.27
N LEU A 116 -11.01 -23.16 9.53
CA LEU A 116 -11.68 -21.97 9.02
C LEU A 116 -11.12 -20.70 9.65
N PHE A 117 -10.94 -20.67 10.97
CA PHE A 117 -10.45 -19.46 11.65
C PHE A 117 -8.97 -19.21 11.39
N SER A 118 -8.12 -20.22 11.31
CA SER A 118 -6.72 -20.01 10.93
C SER A 118 -6.60 -19.45 9.52
N THR A 119 -7.36 -20.00 8.57
CA THR A 119 -7.42 -19.51 7.19
C THR A 119 -7.97 -18.10 7.11
N PHE A 120 -9.06 -17.81 7.84
CA PHE A 120 -9.66 -16.48 7.89
C PHE A 120 -8.67 -15.43 8.39
N VAL A 121 -7.98 -15.66 9.51
CA VAL A 121 -7.01 -14.70 10.07
C VAL A 121 -5.86 -14.44 9.10
N PHE A 122 -5.36 -15.48 8.45
CA PHE A 122 -4.31 -15.35 7.43
C PHE A 122 -4.79 -14.49 6.26
N GLN A 123 -5.91 -14.82 5.66
CA GLN A 123 -6.44 -14.13 4.49
C GLN A 123 -6.90 -12.70 4.82
N MET A 124 -7.39 -12.44 6.04
CA MET A 124 -7.70 -11.09 6.51
C MET A 124 -6.44 -10.21 6.55
N SER A 125 -5.30 -10.78 6.95
CA SER A 125 -4.04 -10.02 6.95
C SER A 125 -3.60 -9.58 5.55
N PHE A 126 -3.92 -10.34 4.53
CA PHE A 126 -3.69 -10.00 3.12
C PHE A 126 -4.66 -8.93 2.61
N ALA A 127 -5.95 -9.06 2.95
CA ALA A 127 -6.98 -8.10 2.57
C ALA A 127 -6.70 -6.70 3.14
N THR A 128 -6.33 -6.62 4.43
CA THR A 128 -5.97 -5.36 5.08
C THR A 128 -4.68 -4.78 4.48
N THR A 129 -3.70 -5.63 4.11
CA THR A 129 -2.48 -5.18 3.44
C THR A 129 -2.77 -4.56 2.08
N ALA A 130 -3.63 -5.16 1.25
CA ALA A 130 -4.02 -4.60 -0.05
C ALA A 130 -4.66 -3.21 0.09
N THR A 131 -5.42 -2.98 1.16
CA THR A 131 -6.06 -1.69 1.44
C THR A 131 -5.06 -0.67 1.99
N THR A 132 -4.19 -1.07 2.93
CA THR A 132 -3.14 -0.22 3.50
C THR A 132 -2.16 0.32 2.45
N ILE A 133 -1.86 -0.42 1.38
CA ILE A 133 -1.04 0.09 0.26
C ILE A 133 -1.57 1.42 -0.29
N VAL A 134 -2.87 1.65 -0.24
CA VAL A 134 -3.48 2.87 -0.80
C VAL A 134 -3.37 4.07 0.16
N SER A 135 -3.22 3.83 1.47
CA SER A 135 -3.18 4.89 2.49
C SER A 135 -2.09 5.93 2.22
N GLY A 136 -0.88 5.47 1.88
CA GLY A 136 0.25 6.32 1.58
C GLY A 136 0.05 7.19 0.34
N ALA A 137 -0.58 6.64 -0.70
CA ALA A 137 -0.95 7.39 -1.91
C ALA A 137 -1.98 8.50 -1.63
N MET A 138 -2.84 8.31 -0.63
CA MET A 138 -3.88 9.26 -0.20
C MET A 138 -3.41 10.19 0.94
N ALA A 139 -2.17 10.06 1.37
CA ALA A 139 -1.61 10.82 2.49
C ALA A 139 -1.65 12.34 2.27
N GLU A 140 -1.68 13.08 3.37
CA GLU A 140 -1.59 14.54 3.48
C GLU A 140 -2.78 15.34 2.92
N ARG A 141 -3.68 14.74 2.11
CA ARG A 141 -4.73 15.50 1.42
C ARG A 141 -6.13 14.89 1.44
N THR A 142 -6.28 13.65 1.88
CA THR A 142 -7.59 12.95 1.92
C THR A 142 -8.23 13.09 3.28
N LYS A 143 -9.53 13.44 3.31
CA LYS A 143 -10.33 13.45 4.54
C LYS A 143 -10.39 12.07 5.16
N LEU A 144 -10.23 11.97 6.49
CA LEU A 144 -10.31 10.71 7.21
C LEU A 144 -11.68 10.04 7.05
N SER A 145 -12.77 10.81 7.10
CA SER A 145 -14.13 10.29 6.89
C SER A 145 -14.33 9.62 5.52
N ALA A 146 -13.75 10.20 4.47
CA ALA A 146 -13.78 9.60 3.14
C ALA A 146 -12.88 8.35 3.07
N TYR A 147 -11.74 8.38 3.78
CA TYR A 147 -10.83 7.24 3.85
C TYR A 147 -11.44 6.03 4.57
N ILE A 148 -12.17 6.24 5.67
CA ILE A 148 -12.89 5.18 6.39
C ILE A 148 -13.84 4.41 5.45
N ILE A 149 -14.65 5.14 4.70
CA ILE A 149 -15.58 4.53 3.73
C ILE A 149 -14.81 3.84 2.60
N PHE A 150 -13.75 4.49 2.10
CA PHE A 150 -12.91 3.91 1.06
C PHE A 150 -12.28 2.59 1.52
N SER A 151 -11.70 2.54 2.71
CA SER A 151 -11.07 1.34 3.28
C SER A 151 -12.03 0.14 3.32
N PHE A 152 -13.28 0.38 3.76
CA PHE A 152 -14.31 -0.67 3.78
C PHE A 152 -14.58 -1.26 2.39
N PHE A 153 -14.77 -0.42 1.38
CA PHE A 153 -15.08 -0.87 0.02
C PHE A 153 -13.86 -1.35 -0.77
N ASN A 154 -12.67 -0.78 -0.53
CA ASN A 154 -11.45 -1.22 -1.20
C ASN A 154 -11.07 -2.65 -0.81
N THR A 155 -11.37 -3.06 0.41
CA THR A 155 -11.24 -4.46 0.84
C THR A 155 -12.08 -5.40 -0.02
N LEU A 156 -13.29 -5.00 -0.42
CA LEU A 156 -14.14 -5.81 -1.33
C LEU A 156 -13.58 -5.85 -2.75
N ILE A 157 -12.87 -4.79 -3.22
CA ILE A 157 -12.17 -4.82 -4.51
C ILE A 157 -11.14 -5.94 -4.52
N TYR A 158 -10.36 -6.10 -3.44
CA TYR A 158 -9.36 -7.16 -3.26
C TYR A 158 -9.97 -8.56 -3.32
N CYS A 159 -11.15 -8.77 -2.74
CA CYS A 159 -11.74 -10.09 -2.55
C CYS A 159 -11.98 -10.84 -3.86
N ILE A 160 -12.33 -10.14 -4.92
CA ILE A 160 -12.65 -10.76 -6.21
C ILE A 160 -11.38 -11.27 -6.93
N PRO A 161 -10.29 -10.49 -7.10
CA PRO A 161 -9.02 -11.02 -7.59
C PRO A 161 -8.47 -12.16 -6.73
N SER A 162 -8.60 -12.12 -5.41
CA SER A 162 -8.16 -13.23 -4.55
C SER A 162 -8.92 -14.51 -4.82
N HIS A 163 -10.24 -14.42 -5.12
CA HIS A 163 -11.02 -15.54 -5.59
C HIS A 163 -10.50 -16.07 -6.94
N TRP A 164 -10.27 -15.19 -7.91
CA TRP A 164 -9.79 -15.59 -9.24
C TRP A 164 -8.48 -16.37 -9.19
N GLU A 165 -7.56 -15.96 -8.30
CA GLU A 165 -6.20 -16.52 -8.18
C GLU A 165 -6.13 -17.76 -7.31
N TRP A 166 -6.89 -17.80 -6.20
CA TRP A 166 -6.65 -18.79 -5.15
C TRP A 166 -7.81 -19.74 -4.90
N ALA A 167 -9.05 -19.34 -5.15
CA ALA A 167 -10.17 -20.26 -4.98
C ALA A 167 -10.09 -21.42 -5.99
N SER A 168 -10.51 -22.61 -5.58
CA SER A 168 -10.42 -23.83 -6.41
C SER A 168 -11.14 -23.71 -7.74
N ASN A 169 -12.24 -22.94 -7.78
CA ASN A 169 -13.06 -22.66 -8.95
C ASN A 169 -12.78 -21.29 -9.58
N GLY A 170 -11.83 -20.50 -9.05
CA GLY A 170 -11.46 -19.22 -9.62
C GLY A 170 -10.97 -19.34 -11.07
N PHE A 171 -11.39 -18.45 -11.97
CA PHE A 171 -11.12 -18.63 -13.38
C PHE A 171 -9.63 -18.54 -13.75
N LEU A 172 -8.84 -17.67 -13.12
CA LEU A 172 -7.40 -17.60 -13.37
C LEU A 172 -6.68 -18.86 -12.86
N ARG A 173 -7.10 -19.35 -11.69
CA ARG A 173 -6.57 -20.58 -11.14
C ARG A 173 -6.88 -21.79 -12.03
N THR A 174 -8.12 -21.92 -12.52
CA THR A 174 -8.51 -23.03 -13.42
C THR A 174 -7.77 -22.98 -14.76
N LEU A 175 -7.39 -21.79 -15.23
CA LEU A 175 -6.47 -21.63 -16.37
C LEU A 175 -5.02 -22.00 -16.02
N GLY A 176 -4.68 -22.09 -14.73
CA GLY A 176 -3.37 -22.46 -14.25
C GLY A 176 -2.43 -21.31 -13.98
N MET A 177 -2.99 -20.15 -13.60
CA MET A 177 -2.22 -19.06 -13.01
C MET A 177 -1.50 -19.53 -11.75
N VAL A 178 -0.31 -19.00 -11.54
CA VAL A 178 0.49 -19.23 -10.33
C VAL A 178 0.81 -17.88 -9.70
N ASP A 179 0.36 -17.69 -8.48
CA ASP A 179 0.75 -16.57 -7.62
C ASP A 179 0.78 -17.08 -6.18
N VAL A 180 1.98 -17.34 -5.66
CA VAL A 180 2.13 -18.02 -4.36
C VAL A 180 1.64 -17.15 -3.22
N ALA A 181 1.99 -15.87 -3.22
CA ALA A 181 1.74 -15.00 -2.10
C ALA A 181 1.15 -13.62 -2.47
N GLY A 182 0.56 -13.45 -3.66
CA GLY A 182 -0.27 -12.30 -3.98
C GLY A 182 0.44 -11.11 -4.61
N ALA A 183 1.37 -11.36 -5.53
CA ALA A 183 1.87 -10.29 -6.39
C ALA A 183 0.72 -9.61 -7.17
N GLY A 184 -0.30 -10.39 -7.57
CA GLY A 184 -1.52 -9.93 -8.22
C GLY A 184 -2.56 -9.43 -7.23
N ALA A 185 -3.16 -10.35 -6.48
CA ALA A 185 -4.32 -10.06 -5.63
C ALA A 185 -4.06 -8.97 -4.58
N VAL A 186 -2.85 -8.89 -4.01
CA VAL A 186 -2.51 -7.91 -2.98
C VAL A 186 -1.83 -6.69 -3.59
N HIS A 187 -0.67 -6.91 -4.21
CA HIS A 187 0.20 -5.79 -4.58
C HIS A 187 -0.27 -5.06 -5.83
N LEU A 188 -0.64 -5.79 -6.88
CA LEU A 188 -1.16 -5.14 -8.10
C LEU A 188 -2.50 -4.46 -7.84
N VAL A 189 -3.43 -5.09 -7.09
CA VAL A 189 -4.69 -4.47 -6.67
C VAL A 189 -4.44 -3.18 -5.89
N GLY A 190 -3.62 -3.23 -4.83
CA GLY A 190 -3.31 -2.08 -4.00
C GLY A 190 -2.59 -0.96 -4.78
N GLY A 191 -1.58 -1.33 -5.59
CA GLY A 191 -0.79 -0.38 -6.36
C GLY A 191 -1.59 0.32 -7.48
N VAL A 192 -2.51 -0.39 -8.14
CA VAL A 192 -3.42 0.20 -9.14
C VAL A 192 -4.45 1.09 -8.48
N SER A 193 -5.05 0.66 -7.36
CA SER A 193 -5.98 1.49 -6.57
C SER A 193 -5.31 2.78 -6.08
N ALA A 194 -4.04 2.68 -5.65
CA ALA A 194 -3.21 3.82 -5.27
C ALA A 194 -2.99 4.80 -6.44
N LEU A 195 -2.69 4.28 -7.63
CA LEU A 195 -2.53 5.09 -8.83
C LEU A 195 -3.82 5.86 -9.18
N VAL A 196 -4.96 5.19 -9.16
CA VAL A 196 -6.26 5.82 -9.41
C VAL A 196 -6.56 6.89 -8.36
N ALA A 197 -6.26 6.61 -7.08
CA ALA A 197 -6.45 7.57 -5.99
C ALA A 197 -5.60 8.83 -6.19
N THR A 198 -4.32 8.69 -6.58
CA THR A 198 -3.44 9.85 -6.85
C THR A 198 -3.94 10.71 -8.01
N LEU A 199 -4.46 10.09 -9.07
CA LEU A 199 -5.00 10.78 -10.23
C LEU A 199 -6.26 11.60 -9.88
N ILE A 200 -7.17 11.04 -9.07
CA ILE A 200 -8.42 11.69 -8.68
C ILE A 200 -8.18 12.80 -7.65
N LEU A 201 -7.28 12.57 -6.69
CA LEU A 201 -6.92 13.54 -5.64
C LEU A 201 -6.11 14.72 -6.19
N LYS A 202 -5.33 14.49 -7.24
CA LYS A 202 -4.35 15.44 -7.78
C LYS A 202 -3.18 15.69 -6.81
N PRO A 203 -2.12 16.39 -7.24
CA PRO A 203 -0.94 16.67 -6.40
C PRO A 203 -1.28 17.45 -5.11
N ARG A 204 -0.47 17.24 -4.07
CA ARG A 204 -0.45 18.08 -2.86
C ARG A 204 -0.18 19.53 -3.21
N LEU A 205 -0.64 20.43 -2.37
CA LEU A 205 -0.45 21.87 -2.58
C LEU A 205 1.04 22.22 -2.70
N GLY A 206 1.39 22.94 -3.75
CA GLY A 206 2.76 23.38 -4.01
C GLY A 206 3.73 22.32 -4.53
N ARG A 207 3.32 21.04 -4.67
CA ARG A 207 4.23 19.93 -5.01
C ARG A 207 5.01 20.11 -6.31
N TYR A 208 4.39 20.72 -7.31
CA TYR A 208 4.98 20.94 -8.65
C TYR A 208 5.03 22.41 -9.05
N ASP A 209 4.96 23.32 -8.10
CA ASP A 209 5.09 24.74 -8.39
C ASP A 209 6.53 25.09 -8.80
N ASN A 210 6.67 26.02 -9.72
CA ASN A 210 7.96 26.40 -10.29
C ASN A 210 8.96 26.86 -9.20
N GLY A 211 10.14 26.28 -9.19
CA GLY A 211 11.23 26.60 -8.25
C GLY A 211 11.10 25.92 -6.88
N ILE A 212 10.08 25.14 -6.63
CA ILE A 212 9.94 24.35 -5.40
C ILE A 212 10.58 22.99 -5.58
N LYS A 213 11.52 22.63 -4.69
CA LYS A 213 12.08 21.29 -4.64
C LYS A 213 11.08 20.32 -4.02
N PRO A 214 11.13 19.02 -4.38
CA PRO A 214 10.38 17.99 -3.68
C PRO A 214 10.61 18.10 -2.18
N PRO A 215 9.57 17.93 -1.33
CA PRO A 215 9.76 17.90 0.11
C PRO A 215 10.72 16.77 0.48
N PRO A 216 11.65 16.99 1.42
CA PRO A 216 12.46 15.91 1.96
C PRO A 216 11.58 14.92 2.72
N LEU A 217 12.12 13.72 3.01
CA LEU A 217 11.46 12.79 3.94
C LEU A 217 11.22 13.48 5.29
N GLY A 218 10.02 13.31 5.85
CA GLY A 218 9.65 13.88 7.14
C GLY A 218 10.50 13.29 8.28
N ASN A 219 10.60 11.97 8.33
CA ASN A 219 11.42 11.25 9.31
C ASN A 219 12.10 10.02 8.65
N PRO A 220 13.34 10.17 8.15
CA PRO A 220 14.06 9.08 7.52
C PRO A 220 14.28 7.85 8.42
N VAL A 221 14.42 8.03 9.73
CA VAL A 221 14.58 6.92 10.69
C VAL A 221 13.30 6.11 10.79
N SER A 222 12.13 6.77 10.90
CA SER A 222 10.84 6.07 10.87
C SER A 222 10.63 5.30 9.57
N ALA A 223 11.00 5.90 8.41
CA ALA A 223 10.91 5.22 7.12
C ALA A 223 11.77 3.93 7.08
N LEU A 224 12.99 3.97 7.60
CA LEU A 224 13.87 2.80 7.67
C LEU A 224 13.36 1.74 8.65
N ILE A 225 12.87 2.14 9.82
CA ILE A 225 12.28 1.21 10.79
C ILE A 225 11.04 0.53 10.16
N GLY A 226 10.17 1.30 9.52
CA GLY A 226 9.01 0.78 8.78
C GLY A 226 9.42 -0.22 7.70
N MET A 227 10.45 0.08 6.92
CA MET A 227 11.01 -0.84 5.92
C MET A 227 11.49 -2.15 6.57
N PHE A 228 12.23 -2.10 7.69
CA PHE A 228 12.68 -3.31 8.37
C PHE A 228 11.53 -4.15 8.92
N MET A 229 10.50 -3.51 9.48
CA MET A 229 9.30 -4.22 9.94
C MET A 229 8.54 -4.87 8.78
N LEU A 230 8.42 -4.21 7.64
CA LEU A 230 7.84 -4.78 6.43
C LEU A 230 8.69 -5.94 5.92
N TRP A 231 10.01 -5.81 5.89
CA TRP A 231 10.92 -6.89 5.47
C TRP A 231 10.81 -8.11 6.38
N TRP A 232 10.78 -7.91 7.69
CA TRP A 232 10.51 -8.96 8.65
C TRP A 232 9.17 -9.66 8.39
N GLY A 233 8.09 -8.89 8.28
CA GLY A 233 6.76 -9.42 8.03
C GLY A 233 6.67 -10.16 6.68
N TRP A 234 7.45 -9.73 5.68
CA TRP A 234 7.46 -10.36 4.35
C TRP A 234 7.97 -11.81 4.37
N LEU A 235 8.84 -12.16 5.28
CA LEU A 235 9.23 -13.56 5.47
C LEU A 235 8.02 -14.42 5.82
N ALA A 236 7.20 -13.98 6.76
CA ALA A 236 5.97 -14.69 7.10
C ALA A 236 4.91 -14.60 5.99
N PHE A 237 4.81 -13.45 5.31
CA PHE A 237 3.89 -13.23 4.20
C PHE A 237 4.13 -14.28 3.09
N ASN A 238 5.37 -14.45 2.66
CA ASN A 238 5.74 -15.39 1.61
C ASN A 238 5.81 -16.85 2.11
N CYS A 239 6.45 -17.09 3.25
CA CYS A 239 6.58 -18.45 3.78
C CYS A 239 5.26 -19.01 4.32
N GLY A 240 4.42 -18.15 4.93
CA GLY A 240 3.09 -18.51 5.41
C GLY A 240 2.15 -18.93 4.27
N SER A 241 2.37 -18.40 3.07
CA SER A 241 1.58 -18.71 1.87
C SER A 241 1.75 -20.15 1.35
N THR A 242 2.65 -20.93 1.94
CA THR A 242 2.67 -22.40 1.74
C THR A 242 1.53 -23.11 2.47
N PHE A 243 0.76 -22.40 3.29
CA PHE A 243 -0.37 -22.90 4.07
C PHE A 243 -0.07 -24.14 4.92
N GLY A 244 1.10 -24.15 5.56
CA GLY A 244 1.46 -25.17 6.50
C GLY A 244 2.90 -25.65 6.37
N ILE A 245 3.23 -26.65 7.19
CA ILE A 245 4.53 -27.30 7.28
C ILE A 245 4.45 -28.83 7.21
N SER A 246 3.26 -29.41 7.18
CA SER A 246 3.08 -30.85 7.00
C SER A 246 3.49 -31.30 5.58
N GLY A 247 3.80 -32.59 5.41
CA GLY A 247 4.18 -33.16 4.12
C GLY A 247 5.41 -32.49 3.48
N GLY A 248 5.25 -31.98 2.26
CA GLY A 248 6.30 -31.25 1.52
C GLY A 248 6.35 -29.75 1.82
N LYS A 249 5.32 -29.19 2.46
CA LYS A 249 5.11 -27.75 2.65
C LYS A 249 6.27 -27.07 3.38
N TRP A 250 6.86 -27.70 4.43
CA TRP A 250 8.00 -27.10 5.14
C TRP A 250 9.21 -26.85 4.24
N LYS A 251 9.43 -27.70 3.22
CA LYS A 251 10.51 -27.51 2.25
C LYS A 251 10.26 -26.29 1.37
N LEU A 252 9.00 -26.11 0.95
CA LEU A 252 8.59 -24.92 0.19
C LEU A 252 8.65 -23.66 1.04
N ALA A 253 8.24 -23.72 2.32
CA ALA A 253 8.36 -22.61 3.25
C ALA A 253 9.83 -22.18 3.44
N ALA A 254 10.74 -23.14 3.67
CA ALA A 254 12.16 -22.88 3.77
C ALA A 254 12.76 -22.30 2.47
N LYS A 255 12.37 -22.86 1.31
CA LYS A 255 12.74 -22.34 -0.01
C LYS A 255 12.25 -20.90 -0.20
N SER A 256 10.99 -20.63 0.17
CA SER A 256 10.38 -19.30 0.09
C SER A 256 11.15 -18.26 0.93
N ALA A 257 11.62 -18.65 2.13
CA ALA A 257 12.46 -17.76 2.95
C ALA A 257 13.75 -17.36 2.23
N VAL A 258 14.48 -18.34 1.69
CA VAL A 258 15.74 -18.09 0.97
C VAL A 258 15.52 -17.25 -0.28
N VAL A 259 14.49 -17.58 -1.06
CA VAL A 259 14.12 -16.84 -2.28
C VAL A 259 13.73 -15.39 -1.97
N THR A 260 12.96 -15.18 -0.91
CA THR A 260 12.55 -13.84 -0.45
C THR A 260 13.76 -13.00 -0.02
N LEU A 261 14.68 -13.57 0.77
CA LEU A 261 15.90 -12.89 1.18
C LEU A 261 16.79 -12.57 -0.02
N ASN A 262 17.01 -13.51 -0.93
CA ASN A 262 17.83 -13.26 -2.11
C ASN A 262 17.21 -12.21 -3.03
N GLY A 263 15.89 -12.22 -3.22
CA GLY A 263 15.18 -11.18 -3.97
C GLY A 263 15.44 -9.79 -3.38
N SER A 264 15.27 -9.66 -2.07
CA SER A 264 15.51 -8.38 -1.38
C SER A 264 16.97 -7.94 -1.39
N ILE A 265 17.93 -8.88 -1.31
CA ILE A 265 19.36 -8.61 -1.47
C ILE A 265 19.65 -8.07 -2.87
N GLY A 266 19.12 -8.72 -3.90
CA GLY A 266 19.28 -8.28 -5.29
C GLY A 266 18.75 -6.87 -5.52
N GLY A 267 17.53 -6.58 -5.04
CA GLY A 267 16.94 -5.26 -5.14
C GLY A 267 17.64 -4.20 -4.31
N GLY A 268 17.97 -4.50 -3.06
CA GLY A 268 18.70 -3.58 -2.18
C GLY A 268 20.07 -3.21 -2.76
N ALA A 269 20.82 -4.18 -3.27
CA ALA A 269 22.09 -3.94 -3.96
C ALA A 269 21.90 -3.04 -5.19
N MET A 270 20.86 -3.27 -6.00
CA MET A 270 20.53 -2.44 -7.16
C MET A 270 20.18 -1.01 -6.75
N GLY A 271 19.38 -0.82 -5.70
CA GLY A 271 19.00 0.50 -5.17
C GLY A 271 20.21 1.29 -4.67
N ILE A 272 21.10 0.65 -3.91
CA ILE A 272 22.35 1.23 -3.44
C ILE A 272 23.22 1.64 -4.62
N LEU A 273 23.39 0.77 -5.62
CA LEU A 273 24.18 1.02 -6.82
C LEU A 273 23.64 2.22 -7.63
N ILE A 274 22.32 2.22 -7.93
CA ILE A 274 21.69 3.30 -8.69
C ILE A 274 21.82 4.63 -7.92
N SER A 275 21.58 4.62 -6.60
CA SER A 275 21.70 5.80 -5.76
C SER A 275 23.14 6.34 -5.75
N CYS A 276 24.12 5.46 -5.56
CA CYS A 276 25.55 5.83 -5.58
C CYS A 276 25.96 6.50 -6.89
N ILE A 277 25.57 5.92 -8.02
CA ILE A 277 25.88 6.48 -9.36
C ILE A 277 25.15 7.82 -9.55
N ARG A 278 23.86 7.88 -9.24
CA ARG A 278 23.01 9.05 -9.49
C ARG A 278 23.42 10.25 -8.65
N PHE A 279 23.85 10.05 -7.41
CA PHE A 279 24.21 11.10 -6.45
C PHE A 279 25.71 11.20 -6.17
N LYS A 280 26.53 10.66 -7.08
CA LYS A 280 28.02 10.81 -7.07
C LYS A 280 28.63 10.37 -5.73
N GLY A 281 28.33 9.15 -5.31
CA GLY A 281 28.85 8.53 -4.09
C GLY A 281 28.03 8.81 -2.82
N LYS A 282 26.85 9.46 -2.94
CA LYS A 282 25.88 9.61 -1.84
C LYS A 282 24.75 8.62 -2.01
N TYR A 283 24.05 8.34 -0.90
CA TYR A 283 23.01 7.33 -0.83
C TYR A 283 21.68 7.99 -0.42
N ASP A 284 20.73 8.01 -1.35
CA ASP A 284 19.36 8.49 -1.09
C ASP A 284 18.53 7.38 -0.46
N ILE A 285 17.90 7.68 0.66
CA ILE A 285 17.15 6.70 1.47
C ILE A 285 15.92 6.19 0.69
N SER A 286 15.22 7.05 -0.05
CA SER A 286 14.04 6.65 -0.82
C SER A 286 14.39 5.64 -1.91
N TYR A 287 15.56 5.76 -2.54
CA TYR A 287 16.04 4.78 -3.51
C TYR A 287 16.26 3.42 -2.90
N ILE A 288 16.88 3.38 -1.71
CA ILE A 288 17.16 2.13 -1.00
C ILE A 288 15.85 1.48 -0.55
N VAL A 289 14.99 2.25 0.12
CA VAL A 289 13.70 1.75 0.64
C VAL A 289 12.82 1.23 -0.49
N ASN A 290 12.58 2.04 -1.53
CA ASN A 290 11.70 1.65 -2.63
C ASN A 290 12.26 0.46 -3.42
N SER A 291 13.57 0.35 -3.53
CA SER A 291 14.22 -0.77 -4.22
C SER A 291 14.09 -2.07 -3.44
N VAL A 292 14.30 -2.06 -2.12
CA VAL A 292 14.09 -3.22 -1.25
C VAL A 292 12.63 -3.66 -1.30
N LEU A 293 11.68 -2.73 -1.09
CA LEU A 293 10.26 -3.05 -1.10
C LEU A 293 9.77 -3.51 -2.48
N GLY A 294 10.18 -2.84 -3.56
CA GLY A 294 9.84 -3.25 -4.92
C GLY A 294 10.37 -4.64 -5.29
N SER A 295 11.54 -5.01 -4.76
CA SER A 295 12.08 -6.36 -4.94
C SER A 295 11.29 -7.43 -4.16
N LEU A 296 10.86 -7.10 -2.94
CA LEU A 296 10.00 -7.96 -2.13
C LEU A 296 8.65 -8.21 -2.81
N VAL A 297 8.02 -7.18 -3.36
CA VAL A 297 6.81 -7.31 -4.19
C VAL A 297 7.07 -8.22 -5.40
N SER A 298 8.17 -8.00 -6.11
CA SER A 298 8.52 -8.72 -7.34
C SER A 298 8.74 -10.21 -7.13
N ILE A 299 9.20 -10.61 -5.95
CA ILE A 299 9.47 -12.00 -5.62
C ILE A 299 8.24 -12.73 -5.05
N THR A 300 7.22 -11.98 -4.61
CA THR A 300 6.08 -12.51 -3.87
C THR A 300 5.33 -13.60 -4.63
N GLY A 301 5.02 -13.39 -5.91
CA GLY A 301 4.32 -14.39 -6.74
C GLY A 301 5.12 -15.67 -6.99
N ALA A 302 6.44 -15.57 -7.01
CA ALA A 302 7.36 -16.64 -7.37
C ALA A 302 8.09 -17.29 -6.19
N CYS A 303 7.86 -16.85 -4.96
CA CYS A 303 8.71 -17.11 -3.79
C CYS A 303 8.98 -18.59 -3.50
N ALA A 304 8.06 -19.50 -3.81
CA ALA A 304 8.22 -20.93 -3.60
C ALA A 304 8.62 -21.70 -4.87
N VAL A 305 8.54 -21.10 -6.06
CA VAL A 305 8.58 -21.82 -7.35
C VAL A 305 9.77 -21.48 -8.24
N ILE A 306 10.69 -20.59 -7.82
CA ILE A 306 11.92 -20.27 -8.58
C ILE A 306 13.18 -20.71 -7.81
N HIS A 307 14.33 -20.68 -8.48
CA HIS A 307 15.60 -20.97 -7.84
C HIS A 307 16.15 -19.76 -7.04
N PRO A 308 16.90 -19.97 -5.95
CA PRO A 308 17.45 -18.88 -5.14
C PRO A 308 18.32 -17.87 -5.90
N TRP A 309 19.07 -18.32 -6.91
CA TRP A 309 19.90 -17.42 -7.73
C TRP A 309 19.08 -16.55 -8.69
N GLU A 310 17.95 -17.08 -9.19
CA GLU A 310 17.00 -16.33 -10.04
C GLU A 310 16.34 -15.21 -9.26
N ALA A 311 16.12 -15.42 -7.96
CA ALA A 311 15.56 -14.42 -7.08
C ALA A 311 16.41 -13.14 -7.01
N LEU A 312 17.74 -13.25 -7.05
CA LEU A 312 18.65 -12.08 -7.13
C LEU A 312 18.36 -11.25 -8.38
N ILE A 313 18.14 -11.90 -9.51
CA ILE A 313 17.86 -11.23 -10.80
C ILE A 313 16.47 -10.59 -10.77
N VAL A 314 15.46 -11.35 -10.36
CA VAL A 314 14.07 -10.86 -10.28
C VAL A 314 13.99 -9.67 -9.31
N GLY A 315 14.65 -9.76 -8.17
CA GLY A 315 14.71 -8.68 -7.19
C GLY A 315 15.47 -7.45 -7.69
N ALA A 316 16.62 -7.64 -8.34
CA ALA A 316 17.40 -6.52 -8.91
C ALA A 316 16.59 -5.73 -9.96
N ILE A 317 15.90 -6.45 -10.87
CA ILE A 317 14.99 -5.83 -11.85
C ILE A 317 13.85 -5.11 -11.15
N GLY A 318 13.20 -5.74 -10.15
CA GLY A 318 12.13 -5.13 -9.37
C GLY A 318 12.55 -3.86 -8.66
N GLY A 319 13.73 -3.86 -8.02
CA GLY A 319 14.28 -2.67 -7.37
C GLY A 319 14.55 -1.53 -8.35
N ALA A 320 15.09 -1.83 -9.53
CA ALA A 320 15.29 -0.84 -10.59
C ALA A 320 13.95 -0.30 -11.13
N LEU A 321 12.95 -1.17 -11.31
CA LEU A 321 11.61 -0.77 -11.78
C LEU A 321 10.89 0.12 -10.78
N ALA A 322 11.00 -0.14 -9.47
CA ALA A 322 10.44 0.72 -8.44
C ALA A 322 10.98 2.15 -8.55
N ILE A 323 12.32 2.30 -8.66
CA ILE A 323 12.96 3.60 -8.81
C ILE A 323 12.53 4.27 -10.12
N LEU A 324 12.58 3.54 -11.24
CA LEU A 324 12.24 4.07 -12.56
C LEU A 324 10.79 4.56 -12.62
N SER A 325 9.84 3.78 -12.11
CA SER A 325 8.42 4.14 -12.10
C SER A 325 8.13 5.33 -11.20
N CYS A 326 8.78 5.47 -10.02
CA CYS A 326 8.70 6.70 -9.23
C CYS A 326 9.11 7.93 -10.04
N HIS A 327 10.20 7.84 -10.81
CA HIS A 327 10.66 8.95 -11.66
C HIS A 327 9.69 9.25 -12.81
N ILE A 328 9.07 8.21 -13.39
CA ILE A 328 8.09 8.40 -14.47
C ILE A 328 6.86 9.10 -13.93
N LEU A 329 6.31 8.66 -12.78
CA LEU A 329 5.15 9.29 -12.16
C LEU A 329 5.44 10.76 -11.79
N ASP A 330 6.62 11.03 -11.21
CA ASP A 330 7.04 12.39 -10.86
C ASP A 330 7.14 13.30 -12.10
N ARG A 331 7.70 12.82 -13.21
CA ARG A 331 7.74 13.55 -14.49
C ARG A 331 6.36 13.82 -15.07
N LEU A 332 5.42 12.89 -14.88
CA LEU A 332 4.02 13.04 -15.29
C LEU A 332 3.22 13.92 -14.32
N ARG A 333 3.85 14.44 -13.26
CA ARG A 333 3.23 15.23 -12.18
C ARG A 333 2.11 14.47 -11.46
N ILE A 334 2.27 13.16 -11.32
CA ILE A 334 1.42 12.30 -10.51
C ILE A 334 2.09 12.18 -9.14
N ASP A 335 1.46 12.80 -8.12
CA ASP A 335 2.03 12.88 -6.78
C ASP A 335 1.63 11.66 -5.94
N ASP A 336 2.51 10.69 -5.89
CA ASP A 336 2.43 9.54 -5.00
C ASP A 336 3.45 9.73 -3.85
N PRO A 337 3.00 10.13 -2.64
CA PRO A 337 3.90 10.55 -1.56
C PRO A 337 4.90 9.51 -1.11
N VAL A 338 4.50 8.23 -1.12
CA VAL A 338 5.31 7.11 -0.62
C VAL A 338 5.76 6.15 -1.74
N GLY A 339 5.36 6.42 -2.98
CA GLY A 339 5.68 5.56 -4.12
C GLY A 339 4.88 4.24 -4.16
N ALA A 340 3.70 4.19 -3.54
CA ALA A 340 2.88 2.98 -3.44
C ALA A 340 2.54 2.38 -4.82
N SER A 341 2.14 3.24 -5.78
CA SER A 341 1.84 2.80 -7.15
C SER A 341 3.06 2.20 -7.86
N SER A 342 4.25 2.76 -7.61
CA SER A 342 5.50 2.29 -8.19
C SER A 342 5.98 0.98 -7.58
N VAL A 343 6.00 0.92 -6.24
CA VAL A 343 6.46 -0.24 -5.48
C VAL A 343 5.51 -1.42 -5.65
N HIS A 344 4.20 -1.18 -5.55
CA HIS A 344 3.23 -2.28 -5.57
C HIS A 344 2.61 -2.51 -6.96
N GLY A 345 2.29 -1.46 -7.70
CA GLY A 345 1.69 -1.60 -9.03
C GLY A 345 2.71 -2.09 -10.07
N ALA A 346 3.77 -1.34 -10.33
CA ALA A 346 4.74 -1.71 -11.36
C ALA A 346 5.51 -3.00 -10.99
N CYS A 347 5.90 -3.16 -9.72
CA CYS A 347 6.61 -4.37 -9.29
C CYS A 347 5.67 -5.58 -9.13
N GLY A 348 4.36 -5.37 -8.88
CA GLY A 348 3.35 -6.43 -8.92
C GLY A 348 3.17 -6.99 -10.33
N VAL A 349 3.12 -6.11 -11.34
CA VAL A 349 3.16 -6.54 -12.76
C VAL A 349 4.40 -7.38 -13.04
N TRP A 350 5.56 -6.89 -12.65
CA TRP A 350 6.82 -7.63 -12.86
C TRP A 350 6.84 -8.95 -12.09
N GLY A 351 6.33 -8.99 -10.86
CA GLY A 351 6.24 -10.21 -10.05
C GLY A 351 5.43 -11.30 -10.74
N LEU A 352 4.27 -10.97 -11.31
CA LEU A 352 3.46 -11.91 -12.09
C LEU A 352 4.19 -12.37 -13.35
N LEU A 353 4.80 -11.47 -14.11
CA LEU A 353 5.56 -11.82 -15.31
C LEU A 353 6.78 -12.68 -14.98
N ALA A 354 7.45 -12.41 -13.85
CA ALA A 354 8.58 -13.20 -13.38
C ALA A 354 8.21 -14.67 -13.10
N VAL A 355 7.00 -14.93 -12.59
CA VAL A 355 6.47 -16.30 -12.48
C VAL A 355 6.40 -16.95 -13.87
N GLY A 356 5.82 -16.27 -14.85
CA GLY A 356 5.72 -16.78 -16.24
C GLY A 356 7.06 -17.07 -16.91
N LEU A 357 8.11 -16.37 -16.49
CA LEU A 357 9.47 -16.53 -17.02
C LEU A 357 10.28 -17.59 -16.27
N PHE A 358 10.29 -17.56 -14.93
CA PHE A 358 11.25 -18.26 -14.09
C PHE A 358 10.66 -19.44 -13.29
N ALA A 359 9.33 -19.67 -13.26
CA ALA A 359 8.78 -20.76 -12.48
C ALA A 359 9.35 -22.11 -12.91
N SER A 360 9.84 -22.89 -11.95
CA SER A 360 10.18 -24.30 -12.10
C SER A 360 9.01 -25.18 -11.63
N ASN A 361 8.80 -26.31 -12.28
CA ASN A 361 7.76 -27.25 -11.86
C ASN A 361 7.96 -27.67 -10.40
N ASP A 362 6.91 -27.50 -9.59
CA ASP A 362 6.90 -27.94 -8.19
C ASP A 362 6.30 -29.34 -8.10
N SER A 363 7.17 -30.32 -7.79
CA SER A 363 6.78 -31.72 -7.58
C SER A 363 6.43 -32.06 -6.13
N LEU A 364 6.61 -31.11 -5.18
CA LEU A 364 6.36 -31.38 -3.76
C LEU A 364 4.88 -31.23 -3.40
N GLU A 365 4.28 -30.10 -3.80
CA GLU A 365 2.89 -29.75 -3.48
C GLU A 365 2.09 -29.37 -4.75
N ASN A 366 2.69 -29.58 -5.92
CA ASN A 366 2.08 -29.28 -7.22
C ASN A 366 1.54 -27.82 -7.34
N THR A 367 2.21 -26.87 -6.69
CA THR A 367 1.82 -25.44 -6.68
C THR A 367 1.74 -24.85 -8.08
N THR A 368 2.58 -25.34 -8.99
CA THR A 368 2.61 -24.90 -10.40
C THR A 368 1.66 -25.70 -11.32
N MET A 369 0.92 -26.66 -10.78
CA MET A 369 0.03 -27.54 -11.55
C MET A 369 0.72 -28.20 -12.77
N GLY A 370 1.97 -28.67 -12.56
CA GLY A 370 2.80 -29.29 -13.59
C GLY A 370 3.39 -28.34 -14.63
N ARG A 371 3.29 -27.00 -14.41
CA ARG A 371 3.77 -26.00 -15.38
C ARG A 371 5.14 -25.47 -15.00
N SER A 372 5.84 -24.97 -16.03
CA SER A 372 7.11 -24.25 -15.88
C SER A 372 7.07 -22.94 -16.66
N GLY A 373 7.90 -22.00 -16.27
CA GLY A 373 8.13 -20.76 -17.00
C GLY A 373 8.96 -20.95 -18.27
N VAL A 374 9.09 -19.88 -19.04
CA VAL A 374 9.80 -19.89 -20.34
C VAL A 374 11.22 -20.41 -20.19
N PHE A 375 11.97 -19.96 -19.17
CA PHE A 375 13.38 -20.34 -18.98
C PHE A 375 13.58 -21.78 -18.46
N HIS A 376 12.51 -22.42 -18.01
CA HIS A 376 12.49 -23.82 -17.58
C HIS A 376 11.76 -24.73 -18.57
N GLY A 377 11.67 -24.31 -19.84
CA GLY A 377 11.14 -25.16 -20.92
C GLY A 377 9.62 -25.27 -20.97
N GLY A 378 8.87 -24.47 -20.19
CA GLY A 378 7.40 -24.49 -20.15
C GLY A 378 6.71 -23.80 -21.34
N GLY A 379 7.47 -23.21 -22.27
CA GLY A 379 6.92 -22.42 -23.37
C GLY A 379 6.26 -21.14 -22.86
N PHE A 380 5.39 -20.55 -23.70
CA PHE A 380 4.77 -19.25 -23.41
C PHE A 380 3.40 -19.35 -22.73
N TYR A 381 2.89 -20.56 -22.43
CA TYR A 381 1.55 -20.73 -21.89
C TYR A 381 1.39 -20.06 -20.53
N LEU A 382 2.27 -20.37 -19.56
CA LEU A 382 2.21 -19.77 -18.22
C LEU A 382 2.40 -18.27 -18.30
N LEU A 383 3.35 -17.78 -19.09
CA LEU A 383 3.56 -16.33 -19.28
C LEU A 383 2.30 -15.65 -19.86
N GLY A 384 1.60 -16.30 -20.78
CA GLY A 384 0.34 -15.80 -21.35
C GLY A 384 -0.77 -15.70 -20.31
N ILE A 385 -0.90 -16.69 -19.41
CA ILE A 385 -1.88 -16.65 -18.31
C ILE A 385 -1.51 -15.55 -17.28
N GLN A 386 -0.23 -15.40 -16.95
CA GLN A 386 0.20 -14.33 -16.05
C GLN A 386 -0.05 -12.94 -16.65
N LEU A 387 0.15 -12.78 -17.96
CA LEU A 387 -0.18 -11.52 -18.64
C LEU A 387 -1.71 -11.27 -18.65
N LEU A 388 -2.53 -12.29 -18.87
CA LEU A 388 -3.98 -12.18 -18.72
C LEU A 388 -4.35 -11.72 -17.31
N ALA A 389 -3.75 -12.31 -16.28
CA ALA A 389 -3.98 -11.92 -14.89
C ALA A 389 -3.62 -10.45 -14.66
N VAL A 390 -2.46 -9.98 -15.12
CA VAL A 390 -2.08 -8.55 -15.06
C VAL A 390 -3.17 -7.66 -15.66
N VAL A 391 -3.68 -8.01 -16.84
CA VAL A 391 -4.69 -7.17 -17.53
C VAL A 391 -6.00 -7.15 -16.76
N VAL A 392 -6.56 -8.32 -16.41
CA VAL A 392 -7.89 -8.38 -15.79
C VAL A 392 -7.90 -7.78 -14.39
N ILE A 393 -6.85 -8.00 -13.59
CA ILE A 393 -6.71 -7.41 -12.24
C ILE A 393 -6.53 -5.88 -12.33
N THR A 394 -5.72 -5.40 -13.26
CA THR A 394 -5.53 -3.96 -13.48
C THR A 394 -6.83 -3.29 -13.88
N VAL A 395 -7.57 -3.86 -14.83
CA VAL A 395 -8.86 -3.31 -15.27
C VAL A 395 -9.87 -3.32 -14.13
N TRP A 396 -10.03 -4.44 -13.41
CA TRP A 396 -10.93 -4.58 -12.27
C TRP A 396 -10.64 -3.52 -11.19
N SER A 397 -9.40 -3.46 -10.73
CA SER A 397 -8.98 -2.54 -9.67
C SER A 397 -9.12 -1.07 -10.09
N SER A 398 -8.77 -0.75 -11.36
CA SER A 398 -8.90 0.60 -11.89
C SER A 398 -10.36 1.05 -11.93
N VAL A 399 -11.25 0.23 -12.48
CA VAL A 399 -12.65 0.59 -12.66
C VAL A 399 -13.35 0.75 -11.33
N LEU A 400 -13.20 -0.21 -10.41
CA LEU A 400 -13.91 -0.14 -9.13
C LEU A 400 -13.35 0.93 -8.21
N SER A 401 -12.03 1.12 -8.15
CA SER A 401 -11.44 2.22 -7.39
C SER A 401 -11.90 3.57 -7.93
N LEU A 402 -11.95 3.73 -9.27
CA LEU A 402 -12.47 4.95 -9.88
C LEU A 402 -13.92 5.22 -9.47
N VAL A 403 -14.79 4.21 -9.54
CA VAL A 403 -16.22 4.33 -9.17
C VAL A 403 -16.36 4.76 -7.71
N ILE A 404 -15.68 4.06 -6.78
CA ILE A 404 -15.76 4.37 -5.34
C ILE A 404 -15.24 5.78 -5.06
N LEU A 405 -14.08 6.14 -5.59
CA LEU A 405 -13.48 7.46 -5.38
C LEU A 405 -14.32 8.60 -5.97
N LEU A 406 -14.98 8.38 -7.10
CA LEU A 406 -15.91 9.37 -7.66
C LEU A 406 -17.17 9.50 -6.80
N ILE A 407 -17.76 8.40 -6.31
CA ILE A 407 -18.88 8.44 -5.38
C ILE A 407 -18.49 9.25 -4.13
N LEU A 408 -17.35 8.94 -3.52
CA LEU A 408 -16.86 9.66 -2.34
C LEU A 408 -16.60 11.14 -2.63
N LYS A 409 -16.05 11.46 -3.79
CA LYS A 409 -15.78 12.85 -4.20
C LYS A 409 -17.04 13.68 -4.30
N PHE A 410 -18.15 13.12 -4.80
CA PHE A 410 -19.39 13.84 -5.03
C PHE A 410 -20.37 13.77 -3.84
N THR A 411 -20.16 12.87 -2.87
CA THR A 411 -21.01 12.73 -1.67
C THR A 411 -20.38 13.39 -0.45
N VAL A 412 -19.39 12.75 0.18
CA VAL A 412 -18.76 13.23 1.43
C VAL A 412 -17.61 14.21 1.19
N GLY A 413 -17.14 14.30 -0.06
CA GLY A 413 -15.98 15.09 -0.44
C GLY A 413 -14.67 14.37 -0.11
N LEU A 414 -13.85 14.08 -1.12
CA LEU A 414 -12.67 13.24 -0.99
C LEU A 414 -11.47 13.97 -0.39
N ARG A 415 -11.19 15.21 -0.85
CA ARG A 415 -10.01 16.00 -0.47
C ARG A 415 -10.34 17.00 0.63
N MET A 416 -9.39 17.21 1.55
CA MET A 416 -9.45 18.26 2.56
C MET A 416 -9.54 19.65 1.93
N SER A 417 -10.01 20.65 2.69
CA SER A 417 -9.95 22.05 2.26
C SER A 417 -8.49 22.51 2.18
N VAL A 418 -8.23 23.56 1.40
CA VAL A 418 -6.90 24.16 1.27
C VAL A 418 -6.33 24.54 2.63
N GLU A 419 -7.16 25.11 3.51
CA GLU A 419 -6.80 25.53 4.86
C GLU A 419 -6.38 24.33 5.71
N ASN A 420 -7.16 23.22 5.67
CA ASN A 420 -6.85 22.01 6.45
C ASN A 420 -5.59 21.30 5.92
N GLU A 421 -5.38 21.26 4.60
CA GLU A 421 -4.17 20.70 4.00
C GLU A 421 -2.92 21.52 4.39
N LEU A 422 -3.04 22.85 4.49
CA LEU A 422 -1.96 23.74 4.95
C LEU A 422 -1.66 23.58 6.44
N MET A 423 -2.69 23.49 7.28
CA MET A 423 -2.53 23.28 8.73
C MET A 423 -1.99 21.88 9.05
N GLY A 424 -2.31 20.89 8.23
CA GLY A 424 -2.01 19.49 8.44
C GLY A 424 -3.19 18.71 9.04
N ALA A 425 -3.23 17.42 8.72
CA ALA A 425 -4.31 16.53 9.12
C ALA A 425 -4.29 16.22 10.63
N ASP A 426 -3.13 16.20 11.25
CA ASP A 426 -3.00 15.96 12.69
C ASP A 426 -3.74 17.02 13.50
N TYR A 427 -3.64 18.29 13.09
CA TYR A 427 -4.39 19.36 13.72
C TYR A 427 -5.88 19.35 13.32
N SER A 428 -6.15 19.23 12.02
CA SER A 428 -7.51 19.45 11.50
C SER A 428 -8.48 18.30 11.79
N GLU A 429 -7.97 17.08 11.97
CA GLU A 429 -8.78 15.86 12.18
C GLU A 429 -8.56 15.21 13.56
N HIS A 430 -7.42 15.45 14.22
CA HIS A 430 -7.07 14.83 15.51
C HIS A 430 -6.83 15.82 16.66
N MET A 431 -6.94 17.13 16.42
CA MET A 431 -6.71 18.19 17.42
C MET A 431 -5.28 18.20 18.00
N ILE A 432 -4.32 17.59 17.29
CA ILE A 432 -2.93 17.54 17.71
C ILE A 432 -2.20 18.75 17.13
N GLY A 433 -1.86 19.70 17.99
CA GLY A 433 -1.09 20.90 17.60
C GLY A 433 0.39 20.60 17.62
N HIS A 434 1.07 20.88 16.51
CA HIS A 434 2.52 21.02 16.52
C HIS A 434 2.82 22.46 16.96
N ASP A 435 3.28 22.66 18.19
CA ASP A 435 3.57 23.96 18.79
C ASP A 435 4.81 24.61 18.17
N THR A 436 4.71 24.96 16.91
CA THR A 436 5.72 25.77 16.23
C THR A 436 5.15 27.14 15.92
N VAL A 437 5.99 28.16 15.97
CA VAL A 437 5.66 29.55 15.54
C VAL A 437 4.98 29.57 14.17
N VAL A 438 5.35 28.62 13.31
CA VAL A 438 4.78 28.45 11.97
C VAL A 438 3.33 27.97 12.00
N THR A 439 2.99 27.04 12.90
CA THR A 439 1.61 26.58 13.10
C THR A 439 0.74 27.71 13.63
N GLN A 440 1.25 28.55 14.51
CA GLN A 440 0.54 29.71 14.99
C GLN A 440 0.32 30.74 13.87
N MET A 441 1.35 31.06 13.09
CA MET A 441 1.23 31.97 11.93
C MET A 441 0.23 31.46 10.88
N LEU A 442 0.18 30.14 10.65
CA LEU A 442 -0.81 29.56 9.74
C LEU A 442 -2.23 29.62 10.31
N LYS A 443 -2.40 29.39 11.60
CA LYS A 443 -3.68 29.55 12.30
C LYS A 443 -4.18 31.00 12.19
N ASP A 444 -3.31 31.96 12.44
CA ASP A 444 -3.63 33.38 12.39
C ASP A 444 -4.04 33.78 10.95
N TYR A 445 -3.27 33.37 9.94
CA TYR A 445 -3.60 33.60 8.53
C TYR A 445 -4.93 32.96 8.10
N VAL A 446 -5.21 31.74 8.54
CA VAL A 446 -6.48 31.04 8.23
C VAL A 446 -7.66 31.74 8.91
N ASN A 447 -7.50 32.19 10.14
CA ASN A 447 -8.53 32.93 10.87
C ASN A 447 -8.83 34.27 10.21
N GLU A 448 -7.80 35.05 9.89
CA GLU A 448 -7.93 36.31 9.15
C GLU A 448 -8.66 36.13 7.79
N SER A 449 -8.31 35.08 7.05
CA SER A 449 -8.96 34.78 5.78
C SER A 449 -10.42 34.32 5.94
N ARG A 450 -10.78 33.69 7.06
CA ARG A 450 -12.17 33.34 7.41
C ARG A 450 -13.00 34.55 7.82
N GLU A 451 -12.43 35.47 8.59
CA GLU A 451 -13.07 36.73 9.00
C GLU A 451 -13.33 37.61 7.79
N THR A 452 -12.35 37.80 6.92
CA THR A 452 -12.50 38.56 5.66
C THR A 452 -13.60 38.01 4.76
N ARG A 453 -13.81 36.68 4.77
CA ARG A 453 -14.92 36.06 4.02
C ARG A 453 -16.29 36.29 4.68
N ARG A 454 -16.36 36.42 6.00
CA ARG A 454 -17.61 36.69 6.74
C ARG A 454 -18.02 38.17 6.62
N GLU A 455 -17.06 39.05 6.52
CA GLU A 455 -17.30 40.49 6.39
C GLU A 455 -17.68 40.96 4.97
N THR A 456 -17.53 40.09 3.95
CA THR A 456 -17.99 40.41 2.60
C THR A 456 -19.51 40.13 2.52
N PRO A 457 -20.40 41.16 2.58
CA PRO A 457 -21.83 40.94 2.63
C PRO A 457 -22.32 40.32 1.32
N LEU A 458 -23.22 39.34 1.42
CA LEU A 458 -23.97 38.77 0.29
C LEU A 458 -24.79 39.84 -0.52
N SER A 459 -24.89 41.06 -0.02
CA SER A 459 -25.60 42.18 -0.65
C SER A 459 -24.97 42.69 -1.95
N VAL A 460 -23.74 42.32 -2.28
CA VAL A 460 -23.11 42.70 -3.57
C VAL A 460 -23.59 41.82 -4.74
N ILE A 461 -24.31 40.74 -4.47
CA ILE A 461 -24.77 39.78 -5.52
C ILE A 461 -26.24 40.06 -5.93
N SER A 462 -27.00 40.87 -5.18
CA SER A 462 -28.40 41.24 -5.51
C SER A 462 -28.52 42.66 -6.03
N GLY A 463 -27.76 43.03 -7.04
CA GLY A 463 -27.99 44.23 -7.82
C GLY A 463 -29.20 44.05 -8.74
N LYS A 464 -30.21 44.91 -8.52
CA LYS A 464 -31.46 44.98 -9.26
C LYS A 464 -31.28 44.89 -10.77
N ALA A 465 -32.14 44.12 -11.40
CA ALA A 465 -32.30 44.09 -12.85
C ALA A 465 -32.75 45.45 -13.35
N GLY A 466 -31.87 46.12 -14.08
CA GLY A 466 -32.18 47.24 -14.98
C GLY A 466 -31.60 46.84 -16.34
N GLU A 467 -32.46 46.85 -17.33
CA GLU A 467 -32.12 46.52 -18.71
C GLU A 467 -31.08 47.50 -19.25
N ASP A 468 -29.92 47.00 -19.64
CA ASP A 468 -29.13 47.63 -20.67
C ASP A 468 -28.08 46.69 -21.29
N ASN A 469 -27.79 46.89 -22.57
CA ASN A 469 -27.06 46.01 -23.49
C ASN A 469 -25.54 45.96 -23.32
N THR A 470 -25.00 46.08 -22.08
CA THR A 470 -23.56 46.02 -21.76
C THR A 470 -23.12 44.71 -21.07
N LYS A 471 -24.02 43.72 -21.03
CA LYS A 471 -23.85 42.49 -20.19
C LYS A 471 -22.74 41.51 -20.61
N ASN A 472 -22.18 41.61 -21.80
CA ASN A 472 -21.15 40.66 -22.26
C ASN A 472 -19.72 41.03 -21.84
N ASN A 473 -19.42 42.31 -21.64
CA ASN A 473 -18.07 42.74 -21.24
C ASN A 473 -17.84 42.64 -19.73
N GLU A 474 -18.86 42.82 -18.89
CA GLU A 474 -18.72 42.68 -17.43
C GLU A 474 -18.57 41.24 -16.99
N LYS A 475 -19.29 40.27 -17.61
CA LYS A 475 -19.13 38.85 -17.29
C LYS A 475 -17.73 38.29 -17.62
N ASN A 476 -17.12 38.81 -18.67
CA ASN A 476 -15.75 38.44 -19.02
C ASN A 476 -14.73 39.10 -18.07
N ASN A 477 -14.94 40.36 -17.67
CA ASN A 477 -14.12 41.06 -16.70
C ASN A 477 -14.21 40.44 -15.29
N ILE A 478 -15.39 39.99 -14.84
CA ILE A 478 -15.58 39.32 -13.55
C ILE A 478 -14.93 37.90 -13.56
N LYS A 479 -15.05 37.16 -14.68
CA LYS A 479 -14.35 35.89 -14.84
C LYS A 479 -12.83 36.05 -14.87
N GLU A 480 -12.34 37.07 -15.53
CA GLU A 480 -10.90 37.36 -15.61
C GLU A 480 -10.34 37.93 -14.30
N GLN A 481 -11.09 38.76 -13.57
CA GLN A 481 -10.73 39.17 -12.22
C GLN A 481 -10.75 38.01 -11.22
N ASN A 482 -11.76 37.15 -11.26
CA ASN A 482 -11.83 35.98 -10.39
C ASN A 482 -10.71 34.95 -10.72
N SER A 483 -10.38 34.76 -11.99
CA SER A 483 -9.24 33.92 -12.38
C SER A 483 -7.90 34.54 -11.96
N ARG A 484 -7.71 35.86 -12.11
CA ARG A 484 -6.51 36.57 -11.64
C ARG A 484 -6.37 36.59 -10.11
N VAL A 485 -7.48 36.70 -9.37
CA VAL A 485 -7.51 36.61 -7.92
C VAL A 485 -7.17 35.16 -7.47
N THR A 486 -7.70 34.14 -8.15
CA THR A 486 -7.40 32.73 -7.86
C THR A 486 -5.95 32.39 -8.20
N ILE A 487 -5.41 32.89 -9.32
CA ILE A 487 -4.00 32.69 -9.71
C ILE A 487 -3.05 33.44 -8.76
N ARG A 488 -3.37 34.69 -8.37
CA ARG A 488 -2.56 35.44 -7.39
C ARG A 488 -2.60 34.81 -6.00
N ARG A 489 -3.75 34.27 -5.55
CA ARG A 489 -3.87 33.56 -4.28
C ARG A 489 -3.08 32.25 -4.29
N GLY A 490 -3.16 31.44 -5.35
CA GLY A 490 -2.34 30.23 -5.50
C GLY A 490 -0.84 30.52 -5.44
N SER A 491 -0.37 31.56 -6.13
CA SER A 491 1.05 31.92 -6.12
C SER A 491 1.51 32.56 -4.78
N CYS A 492 0.61 33.21 -4.02
CA CYS A 492 0.94 33.75 -2.71
C CYS A 492 1.00 32.65 -1.65
N ILE A 493 0.07 31.68 -1.70
CA ILE A 493 0.05 30.52 -0.79
C ILE A 493 1.26 29.62 -1.01
N SER A 494 1.64 29.36 -2.26
CA SER A 494 2.83 28.56 -2.58
C SER A 494 4.14 29.26 -2.17
N ARG A 495 4.22 30.60 -2.31
CA ARG A 495 5.35 31.38 -1.80
C ARG A 495 5.43 31.37 -0.27
N LEU A 496 4.31 31.45 0.42
CA LEU A 496 4.25 31.41 1.88
C LEU A 496 4.65 30.01 2.39
N SER A 497 4.14 28.95 1.81
CA SER A 497 4.52 27.56 2.10
C SER A 497 6.03 27.34 1.89
N TYR A 498 6.58 27.89 0.80
CA TYR A 498 8.02 27.83 0.51
C TYR A 498 8.86 28.63 1.51
N GLN A 499 8.45 29.85 1.85
CA GLN A 499 9.15 30.66 2.86
C GLN A 499 9.12 30.02 4.25
N ILE A 500 7.99 29.40 4.60
CA ILE A 500 7.82 28.69 5.86
C ILE A 500 8.74 27.46 5.91
N SER A 501 8.77 26.65 4.85
CA SER A 501 9.67 25.49 4.77
C SER A 501 11.14 25.90 4.78
N ARG A 502 11.50 27.01 4.11
CA ARG A 502 12.86 27.55 4.08
C ARG A 502 13.29 28.09 5.45
N ASN A 503 12.41 28.76 6.16
CA ASN A 503 12.71 29.31 7.49
C ASN A 503 12.86 28.20 8.54
N LEU A 504 12.14 27.07 8.39
CA LEU A 504 12.32 25.87 9.21
C LEU A 504 13.71 25.23 8.97
N LEU A 505 14.13 25.09 7.72
CA LEU A 505 15.46 24.59 7.37
C LEU A 505 16.59 25.47 7.90
N LEU A 506 16.45 26.81 7.79
CA LEU A 506 17.46 27.76 8.27
C LEU A 506 17.53 27.86 9.80
N LYS A 507 16.47 27.51 10.54
CA LYS A 507 16.52 27.42 12.01
C LYS A 507 17.21 26.15 12.50
N HIS A 508 17.09 25.03 11.79
CA HIS A 508 17.84 23.82 12.11
C HIS A 508 19.34 23.93 11.84
N GLU A 509 19.77 24.79 10.89
CA GLU A 509 21.19 25.08 10.67
C GLU A 509 21.81 26.03 11.70
N LYS A 510 20.99 26.72 12.52
CA LYS A 510 21.47 27.67 13.56
C LYS A 510 21.49 27.11 14.98
N VAL A 511 21.41 25.80 15.18
CA VAL A 511 21.75 25.21 16.48
C VAL A 511 23.28 25.17 16.60
N THR A 512 23.78 26.22 17.18
CA THR A 512 25.06 26.55 17.84
C THR A 512 26.16 25.49 17.82
N PRO A 513 27.38 25.89 17.48
CA PRO A 513 28.57 25.14 17.88
C PRO A 513 28.71 25.24 19.41
N ILE A 514 28.84 24.12 20.08
CA ILE A 514 29.25 24.01 21.46
C ILE A 514 30.64 24.60 21.55
N ASN A 515 30.76 25.71 22.24
CA ASN A 515 32.00 26.36 22.56
C ASN A 515 32.75 25.48 23.57
N ASN A 516 33.74 24.73 23.08
CA ASN A 516 34.74 24.09 23.92
C ASN A 516 35.81 25.12 24.24
N ASN A 517 35.63 25.84 25.33
CA ASN A 517 36.73 26.48 26.01
C ASN A 517 36.48 26.52 27.54
N GLU A 518 37.54 26.14 28.22
CA GLU A 518 37.88 26.35 29.61
C GLU A 518 37.52 25.26 30.63
N GLY A 519 38.59 24.76 31.24
CA GLY A 519 38.59 24.07 32.51
C GLY A 519 39.65 22.99 32.62
N GLY A 520 40.94 23.37 32.55
CA GLY A 520 42.04 22.48 32.97
C GLY A 520 42.00 22.20 34.45
N ILE A 521 42.13 20.95 34.87
CA ILE A 521 42.48 20.55 36.23
C ILE A 521 43.63 19.55 36.14
N PRO A 522 44.69 19.71 37.01
CA PRO A 522 45.93 18.97 36.88
C PRO A 522 45.87 17.58 37.53
N GLY A 523 46.81 16.79 37.10
CA GLY A 523 47.08 15.39 37.31
C GLY A 523 46.89 14.81 38.71
N GLN A 524 46.56 13.51 38.69
CA GLN A 524 47.08 12.55 39.65
C GLN A 524 47.30 11.22 38.93
N THR A 525 48.54 10.84 38.85
CA THR A 525 49.04 9.47 38.66
C THR A 525 48.58 8.64 39.85
N ASP A 526 48.08 7.42 39.63
CA ASP A 526 48.51 6.27 40.38
C ASP A 526 48.16 4.96 39.67
N GLU A 527 49.15 4.12 39.69
CA GLU A 527 49.28 2.75 39.18
C GLU A 527 48.34 1.78 39.91
N ILE A 528 48.29 0.60 39.30
CA ILE A 528 48.25 -0.77 39.87
C ILE A 528 46.97 -1.58 39.58
N ASN A 529 47.30 -2.64 38.84
CA ASN A 529 46.74 -3.97 38.62
C ASN A 529 45.65 -4.15 37.56
#